data_c9bbbf79655c2f1b4806a9654ab6a819
#
_entry.id   c9bbbf79655c2f1b4806a9654ab6a819
#
_cell.length_a   1.000
_cell.length_b   1.000
_cell.length_c   1.000
_cell.angle_alpha   90.00
_cell.angle_beta   90.00
_cell.angle_gamma   90.00
#
_symmetry.space_group_name_H-M   'P 1'
#
loop_
_entity.id
_entity.type
_entity.pdbx_description
1 polymer ?
#
loop_
_entity_poly.entity_id
_entity_poly.type
_entity_poly.pdbx_seq_one_letter_code
_entity_poly.pdbx_strand_id
1 'polypeptide(L)'
;MIIKVREQAGTDAGRKFDYQMAVALDYLLSEYDNDVIVLIETLEDFAVFRNFGTESEEVDIYQVKTKNTGLYSKTSLWEDNVLGKIILTDFFFNSKAKSLNIVCNTHLKGTTTEFFENFTFEDKLSDEELKKLKENVGDYLQKEPSFSKDISEYTGKLIYIKSALPFSEKQDRYSETLVGKTNNTIAQYLDDENHSINPQIVFNTLKILIDKQRRNRFDTDEVELDTAIERKGIRSGTVKTIIDQLSSSAQLTKKEILSHASVIYTAKEYLKIKEDYPQFVAYRSNLTDKAFADAKKIVTEEYEKLTAIYDSLDEIARMVAKNCENKIPYYSLSIIQIITIVVIYS
;
A
#
# COMPACT_ATOMS: atom_id res chain seq x y z
N MET A 1 15.75 -16.24 9.00
CA MET A 1 14.69 -17.01 9.70
C MET A 1 13.74 -17.57 8.65
N ILE A 2 13.42 -18.87 8.71
CA ILE A 2 12.44 -19.51 7.83
C ILE A 2 11.04 -19.29 8.41
N ILE A 3 10.11 -18.87 7.58
CA ILE A 3 8.70 -18.67 7.93
C ILE A 3 7.80 -19.56 7.07
N LYS A 4 6.70 -20.05 7.64
CA LYS A 4 5.64 -20.72 6.87
C LYS A 4 4.75 -19.66 6.22
N VAL A 5 4.67 -19.71 4.90
CA VAL A 5 3.81 -18.83 4.12
C VAL A 5 2.41 -19.43 4.07
N ARG A 6 1.41 -18.65 4.43
CA ARG A 6 0.00 -19.01 4.30
C ARG A 6 -0.64 -18.25 3.15
N GLU A 7 -0.31 -18.65 1.93
CA GLU A 7 -1.03 -18.14 0.78
C GLU A 7 -2.45 -18.71 0.78
N GLN A 8 -3.44 -17.84 0.98
CA GLN A 8 -4.84 -18.28 0.92
C GLN A 8 -5.20 -18.62 -0.53
N ALA A 9 -5.41 -19.91 -0.77
CA ALA A 9 -5.98 -20.38 -2.02
C ALA A 9 -7.48 -20.03 -2.05
N GLY A 10 -7.86 -18.94 -2.73
CA GLY A 10 -9.26 -18.61 -2.90
C GLY A 10 -9.46 -17.24 -3.54
N THR A 11 -9.74 -17.23 -4.84
CA THR A 11 -10.02 -16.05 -5.66
C THR A 11 -11.43 -15.48 -5.46
N ASP A 12 -12.26 -16.02 -4.58
CA ASP A 12 -13.71 -15.76 -4.55
C ASP A 12 -14.18 -14.70 -3.55
N ALA A 13 -13.27 -13.94 -2.96
CA ALA A 13 -13.66 -12.93 -1.99
C ALA A 13 -13.38 -11.49 -2.47
N GLY A 14 -13.40 -11.23 -3.76
CA GLY A 14 -13.02 -9.96 -4.41
C GLY A 14 -13.00 -8.72 -3.52
N ARG A 15 -14.14 -8.22 -3.03
CA ARG A 15 -14.19 -7.02 -2.20
C ARG A 15 -13.72 -7.19 -0.76
N LYS A 16 -13.86 -8.39 -0.18
CA LYS A 16 -13.29 -8.67 1.16
C LYS A 16 -11.78 -8.61 1.11
N PHE A 17 -11.24 -9.11 0.03
CA PHE A 17 -9.83 -9.10 -0.25
C PHE A 17 -9.30 -7.68 -0.52
N ASP A 18 -10.01 -6.91 -1.34
CA ASP A 18 -9.68 -5.50 -1.58
C ASP A 18 -9.73 -4.69 -0.29
N TYR A 19 -10.65 -5.01 0.63
CA TYR A 19 -10.73 -4.38 1.92
C TYR A 19 -9.53 -4.72 2.83
N GLN A 20 -9.03 -5.95 2.81
CA GLN A 20 -7.81 -6.33 3.54
C GLN A 20 -6.63 -5.47 3.08
N MET A 21 -6.47 -5.30 1.77
CA MET A 21 -5.44 -4.44 1.19
C MET A 21 -5.66 -2.96 1.52
N ALA A 22 -6.90 -2.52 1.59
CA ALA A 22 -7.25 -1.16 2.02
C ALA A 22 -6.83 -0.89 3.47
N VAL A 23 -7.03 -1.87 4.37
CA VAL A 23 -6.57 -1.78 5.76
C VAL A 23 -5.04 -1.74 5.83
N ALA A 24 -4.33 -2.57 5.06
CA ALA A 24 -2.87 -2.54 5.00
C ALA A 24 -2.35 -1.19 4.48
N LEU A 25 -3.01 -0.60 3.48
CA LEU A 25 -2.70 0.74 2.96
C LEU A 25 -2.98 1.83 4.00
N ASP A 26 -4.07 1.71 4.75
CA ASP A 26 -4.40 2.63 5.85
C ASP A 26 -3.29 2.66 6.90
N TYR A 27 -2.75 1.49 7.25
CA TYR A 27 -1.58 1.36 8.14
C TYR A 27 -0.34 2.01 7.53
N LEU A 28 -0.02 1.71 6.28
CA LEU A 28 1.13 2.28 5.59
C LEU A 28 1.10 3.82 5.57
N LEU A 29 -0.08 4.39 5.32
CA LEU A 29 -0.29 5.84 5.35
C LEU A 29 -0.20 6.43 6.77
N SER A 30 -0.64 5.68 7.80
CA SER A 30 -0.53 6.12 9.20
C SER A 30 0.91 6.15 9.70
N GLU A 31 1.72 5.22 9.22
CA GLU A 31 3.09 4.98 9.68
C GLU A 31 4.15 5.56 8.70
N TYR A 32 3.72 6.43 7.77
CA TYR A 32 4.59 6.92 6.70
C TYR A 32 5.88 7.60 7.20
N ASP A 33 5.86 8.14 8.42
CA ASP A 33 7.00 8.83 9.05
C ASP A 33 7.89 7.91 9.91
N ASN A 34 7.41 6.72 10.23
CA ASN A 34 8.14 5.72 10.97
C ASN A 34 8.87 4.75 10.03
N ASP A 35 9.94 4.10 10.50
CA ASP A 35 10.61 3.04 9.73
C ASP A 35 9.86 1.72 9.93
N VAL A 36 8.89 1.47 9.07
CA VAL A 36 8.10 0.25 9.08
C VAL A 36 8.09 -0.44 7.73
N ILE A 37 7.90 -1.76 7.77
CA ILE A 37 7.66 -2.61 6.60
C ILE A 37 6.30 -3.28 6.78
N VAL A 38 5.40 -3.08 5.82
CA VAL A 38 4.14 -3.81 5.73
C VAL A 38 4.35 -5.00 4.82
N LEU A 39 4.33 -6.21 5.37
CA LEU A 39 4.49 -7.48 4.65
C LEU A 39 3.12 -8.04 4.29
N ILE A 40 2.82 -8.17 3.00
CA ILE A 40 1.50 -8.54 2.47
C ILE A 40 1.37 -10.07 2.32
N GLU A 41 0.24 -10.64 2.79
CA GLU A 41 -0.17 -12.05 2.56
C GLU A 41 0.94 -13.08 2.77
N THR A 42 1.64 -12.97 3.86
CA THR A 42 2.71 -13.91 4.22
C THR A 42 2.50 -14.46 5.63
N LEU A 43 2.32 -13.55 6.59
CA LEU A 43 1.93 -13.85 7.97
C LEU A 43 0.50 -13.33 8.18
N GLU A 44 -0.50 -14.15 7.88
CA GLU A 44 -1.92 -13.79 7.76
C GLU A 44 -2.17 -12.72 6.65
N ASP A 45 -3.16 -11.82 6.79
CA ASP A 45 -3.51 -10.85 5.75
C ASP A 45 -2.38 -9.82 5.54
N PHE A 46 -1.76 -9.36 6.63
CA PHE A 46 -0.50 -8.60 6.60
C PHE A 46 0.19 -8.60 7.96
N ALA A 47 1.48 -8.27 7.96
CA ALA A 47 2.26 -8.02 9.17
C ALA A 47 2.99 -6.69 9.07
N VAL A 48 3.22 -6.06 10.23
CA VAL A 48 3.96 -4.78 10.33
C VAL A 48 5.21 -5.01 11.13
N PHE A 49 6.36 -4.81 10.50
CA PHE A 49 7.67 -4.87 11.12
C PHE A 49 8.12 -3.45 11.43
N ARG A 50 8.51 -3.18 12.68
CA ARG A 50 9.16 -1.95 13.11
C ARG A 50 10.61 -2.24 13.44
N ASN A 51 11.50 -1.30 13.12
CA ASN A 51 12.93 -1.42 13.37
C ASN A 51 13.55 -2.73 12.84
N PHE A 52 13.13 -3.17 11.66
CA PHE A 52 13.51 -4.45 11.06
C PHE A 52 15.03 -4.61 10.98
N GLY A 53 15.53 -5.78 11.41
CA GLY A 53 16.95 -6.11 11.41
C GLY A 53 17.75 -5.49 12.56
N THR A 54 17.11 -4.87 13.55
CA THR A 54 17.75 -4.35 14.76
C THR A 54 17.39 -5.19 15.99
N GLU A 55 18.08 -4.95 17.12
CA GLU A 55 17.78 -5.61 18.41
C GLU A 55 16.39 -5.21 18.96
N SER A 56 15.85 -4.06 18.52
CA SER A 56 14.53 -3.56 18.90
C SER A 56 13.44 -3.89 17.87
N GLU A 57 13.65 -4.91 17.04
CA GLU A 57 12.65 -5.35 16.06
C GLU A 57 11.34 -5.78 16.74
N GLU A 58 10.25 -5.21 16.30
CA GLU A 58 8.89 -5.55 16.74
C GLU A 58 8.04 -5.96 15.54
N VAL A 59 7.19 -6.96 15.74
CA VAL A 59 6.30 -7.47 14.70
C VAL A 59 4.87 -7.54 15.22
N ASP A 60 3.95 -6.92 14.49
CA ASP A 60 2.52 -7.05 14.71
C ASP A 60 1.89 -7.81 13.54
N ILE A 61 1.10 -8.85 13.83
CA ILE A 61 0.41 -9.67 12.83
C ILE A 61 -1.06 -9.27 12.79
N TYR A 62 -1.62 -9.14 11.59
CA TYR A 62 -2.98 -8.65 11.37
C TYR A 62 -3.80 -9.62 10.54
N GLN A 63 -4.99 -9.95 11.06
CA GLN A 63 -6.03 -10.63 10.32
C GLN A 63 -7.26 -9.73 10.19
N VAL A 64 -7.70 -9.47 8.97
CA VAL A 64 -8.82 -8.58 8.66
C VAL A 64 -10.09 -9.38 8.43
N LYS A 65 -11.15 -8.99 9.08
CA LYS A 65 -12.48 -9.62 8.95
C LYS A 65 -13.54 -8.58 8.61
N THR A 66 -14.51 -8.97 7.80
CA THR A 66 -15.60 -8.07 7.36
C THR A 66 -16.96 -8.70 7.58
N LYS A 67 -17.92 -7.87 7.97
CA LYS A 67 -19.35 -8.19 7.97
C LYS A 67 -20.13 -7.11 7.23
N ASN A 68 -21.08 -7.52 6.41
CA ASN A 68 -22.03 -6.58 5.77
C ASN A 68 -23.07 -6.07 6.75
N THR A 69 -23.50 -6.93 7.65
CA THR A 69 -24.55 -6.63 8.64
C THR A 69 -24.21 -7.30 9.97
N GLY A 70 -24.65 -6.68 11.05
CA GLY A 70 -24.44 -7.19 12.39
C GLY A 70 -23.05 -6.86 12.94
N LEU A 71 -22.74 -7.47 14.09
CA LEU A 71 -21.52 -7.24 14.86
C LEU A 71 -20.77 -8.56 15.06
N TYR A 72 -19.47 -8.48 15.27
CA TYR A 72 -18.73 -9.61 15.80
C TYR A 72 -19.02 -9.74 17.30
N SER A 73 -19.14 -10.97 17.78
CA SER A 73 -19.12 -11.28 19.20
C SER A 73 -17.80 -11.98 19.54
N LYS A 74 -17.43 -11.96 20.81
CA LYS A 74 -16.29 -12.75 21.29
C LYS A 74 -16.41 -14.21 20.83
N THR A 75 -17.62 -14.80 21.03
CA THR A 75 -17.93 -16.18 20.62
C THR A 75 -17.68 -16.42 19.13
N SER A 76 -18.16 -15.54 18.25
CA SER A 76 -17.97 -15.73 16.80
C SER A 76 -16.50 -15.67 16.35
N LEU A 77 -15.63 -14.97 17.07
CA LEU A 77 -14.21 -14.90 16.73
C LEU A 77 -13.47 -16.21 17.02
N TRP A 78 -13.83 -16.92 18.10
CA TRP A 78 -13.20 -18.21 18.39
C TRP A 78 -13.87 -19.39 17.67
N GLU A 79 -15.21 -19.41 17.50
CA GLU A 79 -15.92 -20.43 16.75
C GLU A 79 -15.55 -20.44 15.26
N ASP A 80 -15.35 -19.26 14.65
CA ASP A 80 -14.88 -19.15 13.27
C ASP A 80 -13.38 -19.45 13.09
N ASN A 81 -12.71 -19.94 14.13
CA ASN A 81 -11.28 -20.25 14.17
C ASN A 81 -10.36 -19.06 13.82
N VAL A 82 -10.84 -17.84 13.92
CA VAL A 82 -10.04 -16.62 13.61
C VAL A 82 -8.84 -16.54 14.55
N LEU A 83 -9.10 -16.72 15.87
CA LEU A 83 -8.05 -16.66 16.89
C LEU A 83 -7.08 -17.83 16.77
N GLY A 84 -7.57 -19.04 16.52
CA GLY A 84 -6.73 -20.21 16.34
C GLY A 84 -5.76 -20.07 15.17
N LYS A 85 -6.20 -19.48 14.07
CA LYS A 85 -5.35 -19.24 12.89
C LYS A 85 -4.21 -18.28 13.19
N ILE A 86 -4.51 -17.11 13.77
CA ILE A 86 -3.48 -16.09 14.02
C ILE A 86 -2.49 -16.54 15.10
N ILE A 87 -2.95 -17.29 16.11
CA ILE A 87 -2.08 -17.92 17.13
C ILE A 87 -1.13 -18.92 16.46
N LEU A 88 -1.64 -19.76 15.56
CA LEU A 88 -0.83 -20.75 14.87
C LEU A 88 0.20 -20.10 13.95
N THR A 89 -0.14 -18.97 13.35
CA THR A 89 0.81 -18.17 12.56
C THR A 89 1.94 -17.64 13.44
N ASP A 90 1.66 -17.08 14.62
CA ASP A 90 2.70 -16.63 15.54
C ASP A 90 3.52 -17.81 16.10
N PHE A 91 2.89 -18.97 16.34
CA PHE A 91 3.61 -20.16 16.72
C PHE A 91 4.66 -20.55 15.68
N PHE A 92 4.28 -20.62 14.41
CA PHE A 92 5.24 -20.88 13.31
C PHE A 92 6.24 -19.75 13.10
N PHE A 93 5.92 -18.56 13.55
CA PHE A 93 6.84 -17.41 13.60
C PHE A 93 7.71 -17.42 14.88
N ASN A 94 7.81 -18.54 15.57
CA ASN A 94 8.55 -18.72 16.83
C ASN A 94 8.02 -17.85 17.98
N SER A 95 6.73 -17.52 17.99
CA SER A 95 6.06 -16.69 19.00
C SER A 95 6.68 -15.29 19.16
N LYS A 96 7.25 -14.74 18.09
CA LYS A 96 7.95 -13.46 18.09
C LYS A 96 7.05 -12.24 17.92
N ALA A 97 5.77 -12.44 17.53
CA ALA A 97 4.88 -11.29 17.40
C ALA A 97 4.68 -10.60 18.75
N LYS A 98 4.73 -9.26 18.73
CA LYS A 98 4.38 -8.41 19.85
C LYS A 98 2.87 -8.38 20.06
N SER A 99 2.10 -8.27 18.98
CA SER A 99 0.65 -8.33 19.01
C SER A 99 0.05 -9.14 17.87
N LEU A 100 -1.15 -9.68 18.12
CA LEU A 100 -1.96 -10.48 17.21
C LEU A 100 -3.30 -9.76 17.02
N ASN A 101 -3.45 -9.04 15.94
CA ASN A 101 -4.51 -8.07 15.76
C ASN A 101 -5.62 -8.60 14.85
N ILE A 102 -6.85 -8.59 15.33
CA ILE A 102 -8.05 -8.89 14.54
C ILE A 102 -8.72 -7.55 14.19
N VAL A 103 -8.59 -7.13 12.94
CA VAL A 103 -9.15 -5.86 12.46
C VAL A 103 -10.49 -6.12 11.79
N CYS A 104 -11.54 -5.46 12.27
CA CYS A 104 -12.89 -5.63 11.76
C CYS A 104 -13.53 -4.28 11.40
N ASN A 105 -14.42 -4.30 10.41
CA ASN A 105 -15.19 -3.11 10.03
C ASN A 105 -16.34 -2.76 10.98
N THR A 106 -16.59 -3.57 11.99
CA THR A 106 -17.69 -3.37 12.98
C THR A 106 -17.12 -3.34 14.38
N HIS A 107 -17.95 -2.93 15.35
CA HIS A 107 -17.61 -3.05 16.78
C HIS A 107 -17.63 -4.53 17.22
N LEU A 108 -16.88 -4.84 18.26
CA LEU A 108 -17.02 -6.10 18.98
C LEU A 108 -18.15 -5.96 20.00
N LYS A 109 -19.12 -6.86 19.93
CA LYS A 109 -20.22 -6.91 20.89
C LYS A 109 -19.75 -7.60 22.18
N GLY A 110 -19.82 -6.87 23.29
CA GLY A 110 -19.60 -7.43 24.63
C GLY A 110 -20.89 -8.03 25.19
N THR A 111 -21.67 -7.22 25.89
CA THR A 111 -23.01 -7.54 26.38
C THR A 111 -24.08 -6.93 25.45
N THR A 112 -25.35 -6.95 25.89
CA THR A 112 -26.47 -6.40 25.10
C THR A 112 -26.31 -4.91 24.78
N THR A 113 -25.62 -4.15 25.63
CA THR A 113 -25.44 -2.69 25.54
C THR A 113 -23.98 -2.25 25.43
N GLU A 114 -23.02 -3.18 25.43
CA GLU A 114 -21.59 -2.89 25.45
C GLU A 114 -20.96 -3.20 24.10
N PHE A 115 -20.23 -2.21 23.53
CA PHE A 115 -19.58 -2.30 22.24
C PHE A 115 -18.15 -1.77 22.36
N PHE A 116 -17.18 -2.50 21.81
CA PHE A 116 -15.77 -2.14 21.85
C PHE A 116 -15.25 -1.77 20.47
N GLU A 117 -14.49 -0.69 20.38
CA GLU A 117 -13.67 -0.34 19.22
C GLU A 117 -12.31 -1.03 19.31
N ASN A 118 -11.74 -1.06 20.51
CA ASN A 118 -10.51 -1.76 20.83
C ASN A 118 -10.75 -2.68 22.04
N PHE A 119 -10.23 -3.89 21.98
CA PHE A 119 -10.43 -4.88 23.01
C PHE A 119 -9.19 -5.78 23.12
N THR A 120 -8.55 -5.78 24.30
CA THR A 120 -7.47 -6.71 24.65
C THR A 120 -8.07 -7.91 25.38
N PHE A 121 -7.77 -9.12 24.91
CA PHE A 121 -8.43 -10.31 25.42
C PHE A 121 -8.00 -10.65 26.85
N GLU A 122 -6.75 -10.35 27.23
CA GLU A 122 -6.26 -10.64 28.59
C GLU A 122 -7.06 -9.90 29.68
N ASP A 123 -7.27 -8.59 29.48
CA ASP A 123 -7.80 -7.72 30.53
C ASP A 123 -9.33 -7.73 30.67
N LYS A 124 -10.04 -8.30 29.68
CA LYS A 124 -11.48 -8.12 29.53
C LYS A 124 -12.29 -9.39 29.34
N LEU A 125 -11.68 -10.56 29.55
CA LEU A 125 -12.38 -11.83 29.61
C LEU A 125 -12.62 -12.23 31.07
N SER A 126 -13.84 -12.69 31.36
CA SER A 126 -14.11 -13.41 32.60
C SER A 126 -13.43 -14.79 32.57
N ASP A 127 -13.23 -15.39 33.73
CA ASP A 127 -12.65 -16.75 33.84
C ASP A 127 -13.44 -17.78 33.00
N GLU A 128 -14.78 -17.64 32.94
CA GLU A 128 -15.62 -18.53 32.14
C GLU A 128 -15.41 -18.31 30.63
N GLU A 129 -15.28 -17.07 30.19
CA GLU A 129 -15.00 -16.72 28.79
C GLU A 129 -13.59 -17.19 28.39
N LEU A 130 -12.61 -17.02 29.27
CA LEU A 130 -11.24 -17.49 29.05
C LEU A 130 -11.21 -19.01 28.93
N LYS A 131 -11.98 -19.73 29.77
CA LYS A 131 -12.10 -21.19 29.65
C LYS A 131 -12.69 -21.61 28.32
N LYS A 132 -13.80 -20.98 27.89
CA LYS A 132 -14.43 -21.25 26.60
C LYS A 132 -13.49 -20.96 25.42
N LEU A 133 -12.74 -19.85 25.50
CA LEU A 133 -11.73 -19.53 24.50
C LEU A 133 -10.66 -20.63 24.41
N LYS A 134 -10.12 -21.06 25.55
CA LYS A 134 -9.12 -22.15 25.60
C LYS A 134 -9.65 -23.44 25.00
N GLU A 135 -10.90 -23.82 25.31
CA GLU A 135 -11.53 -25.02 24.77
C GLU A 135 -11.69 -24.93 23.24
N ASN A 136 -12.36 -23.90 22.73
CA ASN A 136 -12.64 -23.78 21.30
C ASN A 136 -11.38 -23.58 20.44
N VAL A 137 -10.47 -22.73 20.90
CA VAL A 137 -9.20 -22.49 20.20
C VAL A 137 -8.27 -23.71 20.35
N GLY A 138 -8.28 -24.36 21.52
CA GLY A 138 -7.53 -25.58 21.80
C GLY A 138 -7.87 -26.72 20.84
N ASP A 139 -9.16 -26.96 20.61
CA ASP A 139 -9.63 -27.99 19.66
C ASP A 139 -9.13 -27.73 18.22
N TYR A 140 -9.00 -26.46 17.85
CA TYR A 140 -8.42 -26.09 16.55
C TYR A 140 -6.92 -26.32 16.50
N LEU A 141 -6.19 -25.89 17.54
CA LEU A 141 -4.72 -25.96 17.60
C LEU A 141 -4.20 -27.41 17.77
N GLN A 142 -4.97 -28.27 18.42
CA GLN A 142 -4.65 -29.69 18.54
C GLN A 142 -4.59 -30.45 17.21
N LYS A 143 -5.17 -29.87 16.14
CA LYS A 143 -5.04 -30.41 14.76
C LYS A 143 -3.63 -30.23 14.20
N GLU A 144 -2.82 -29.36 14.80
CA GLU A 144 -1.41 -29.18 14.45
C GLU A 144 -0.55 -29.94 15.50
N PRO A 145 0.02 -31.09 15.14
CA PRO A 145 0.74 -31.93 16.10
C PRO A 145 1.98 -31.29 16.74
N SER A 146 2.54 -30.29 16.07
CA SER A 146 3.70 -29.55 16.56
C SER A 146 3.35 -28.48 17.60
N PHE A 147 2.07 -28.11 17.74
CA PHE A 147 1.66 -27.06 18.68
C PHE A 147 1.73 -27.57 20.11
N SER A 148 2.62 -26.97 20.91
CA SER A 148 2.91 -27.43 22.30
C SER A 148 2.79 -26.33 23.34
N LYS A 149 2.30 -25.14 22.94
CA LYS A 149 2.21 -23.97 23.82
C LYS A 149 0.86 -23.85 24.54
N ASP A 150 0.86 -23.21 25.72
CA ASP A 150 -0.40 -22.86 26.40
C ASP A 150 -1.02 -21.62 25.68
N ILE A 151 -2.31 -21.68 25.41
CA ILE A 151 -3.08 -20.60 24.80
C ILE A 151 -3.02 -19.31 25.64
N SER A 152 -2.87 -19.44 26.97
CA SER A 152 -2.72 -18.29 27.86
C SER A 152 -1.48 -17.43 27.55
N GLU A 153 -0.45 -17.97 26.93
CA GLU A 153 0.72 -17.20 26.48
C GLU A 153 0.37 -16.19 25.36
N TYR A 154 -0.76 -16.40 24.68
CA TYR A 154 -1.19 -15.57 23.55
C TYR A 154 -2.29 -14.57 23.90
N THR A 155 -3.01 -14.77 25.04
CA THR A 155 -4.15 -13.89 25.37
C THR A 155 -3.76 -12.43 25.52
N GLY A 156 -2.59 -12.15 26.10
CA GLY A 156 -2.04 -10.80 26.22
C GLY A 156 -1.63 -10.15 24.89
N LYS A 157 -1.42 -10.97 23.86
CA LYS A 157 -1.09 -10.47 22.51
C LYS A 157 -2.32 -10.26 21.64
N LEU A 158 -3.47 -10.88 21.96
CA LEU A 158 -4.68 -10.84 21.16
C LEU A 158 -5.41 -9.50 21.34
N ILE A 159 -5.57 -8.78 20.26
CA ILE A 159 -6.22 -7.46 20.24
C ILE A 159 -7.29 -7.42 19.14
N TYR A 160 -8.48 -6.97 19.48
CA TYR A 160 -9.51 -6.62 18.52
C TYR A 160 -9.46 -5.11 18.23
N ILE A 161 -9.51 -4.74 16.97
CA ILE A 161 -9.47 -3.36 16.49
C ILE A 161 -10.62 -3.13 15.52
N LYS A 162 -11.45 -2.12 15.78
CA LYS A 162 -12.40 -1.65 14.78
C LYS A 162 -11.69 -0.74 13.78
N SER A 163 -11.72 -1.12 12.51
CA SER A 163 -11.23 -0.27 11.42
C SER A 163 -12.10 0.99 11.27
N ALA A 164 -11.46 2.12 11.01
CA ALA A 164 -12.15 3.35 10.63
C ALA A 164 -12.66 3.30 9.18
N LEU A 165 -12.15 2.38 8.35
CA LEU A 165 -12.55 2.26 6.97
C LEU A 165 -13.96 1.66 6.83
N PRO A 166 -14.87 2.29 6.07
CA PRO A 166 -16.19 1.74 5.80
C PRO A 166 -16.09 0.53 4.86
N PHE A 167 -16.91 -0.49 5.11
CA PHE A 167 -17.00 -1.67 4.25
C PHE A 167 -18.39 -1.84 3.66
N SER A 168 -18.48 -2.24 2.40
CA SER A 168 -19.70 -2.68 1.74
C SER A 168 -19.36 -3.66 0.62
N GLU A 169 -20.05 -4.79 0.54
CA GLU A 169 -19.91 -5.75 -0.57
C GLU A 169 -20.42 -5.19 -1.91
N LYS A 170 -21.29 -4.18 -1.88
CA LYS A 170 -21.93 -3.62 -3.08
C LYS A 170 -21.18 -2.42 -3.65
N GLN A 171 -20.47 -1.66 -2.82
CA GLN A 171 -19.85 -0.39 -3.20
C GLN A 171 -18.46 -0.26 -2.58
N ASP A 172 -17.54 0.33 -3.33
CA ASP A 172 -16.27 0.79 -2.80
C ASP A 172 -16.52 2.09 -1.98
N ARG A 173 -16.47 1.98 -0.66
CA ARG A 173 -16.65 3.11 0.26
C ARG A 173 -15.35 3.50 0.97
N TYR A 174 -14.34 2.66 0.95
CA TYR A 174 -13.08 2.92 1.62
C TYR A 174 -12.12 3.76 0.78
N SER A 175 -12.23 3.74 -0.55
CA SER A 175 -11.31 4.48 -1.42
C SER A 175 -11.38 5.99 -1.19
N GLU A 176 -12.58 6.58 -1.02
CA GLU A 176 -12.71 8.01 -0.70
C GLU A 176 -12.04 8.37 0.63
N THR A 177 -12.22 7.52 1.64
CA THR A 177 -11.58 7.70 2.97
C THR A 177 -10.06 7.63 2.84
N LEU A 178 -9.53 6.68 2.08
CA LEU A 178 -8.08 6.54 1.86
C LEU A 178 -7.50 7.66 1.02
N VAL A 179 -8.22 8.17 0.02
CA VAL A 179 -7.81 9.35 -0.74
C VAL A 179 -7.73 10.59 0.17
N GLY A 180 -8.74 10.78 1.04
CA GLY A 180 -8.70 11.84 2.06
C GLY A 180 -7.51 11.70 3.01
N LYS A 181 -7.23 10.49 3.49
CA LYS A 181 -6.07 10.22 4.34
C LYS A 181 -4.76 10.46 3.60
N THR A 182 -4.66 10.04 2.32
CA THR A 182 -3.51 10.31 1.47
C THR A 182 -3.26 11.81 1.33
N ASN A 183 -4.31 12.62 1.14
CA ASN A 183 -4.19 14.08 1.10
C ASN A 183 -3.59 14.63 2.40
N ASN A 184 -4.08 14.17 3.54
CA ASN A 184 -3.56 14.59 4.85
C ASN A 184 -2.10 14.17 5.04
N THR A 185 -1.73 12.94 4.61
CA THR A 185 -0.35 12.45 4.65
C THR A 185 0.58 13.33 3.79
N ILE A 186 0.15 13.72 2.58
CA ILE A 186 0.91 14.60 1.70
C ILE A 186 1.10 15.98 2.36
N ALA A 187 0.01 16.56 2.88
CA ALA A 187 0.04 17.87 3.54
C ALA A 187 0.99 17.88 4.74
N GLN A 188 0.93 16.85 5.57
CA GLN A 188 1.82 16.70 6.73
C GLN A 188 3.27 16.50 6.31
N TYR A 189 3.55 15.67 5.31
CA TYR A 189 4.91 15.42 4.85
C TYR A 189 5.56 16.65 4.23
N LEU A 190 4.80 17.43 3.45
CA LEU A 190 5.28 18.66 2.79
C LEU A 190 5.22 19.90 3.69
N ASP A 191 4.58 19.82 4.85
CA ASP A 191 4.20 20.97 5.70
C ASP A 191 3.44 22.05 4.89
N ASP A 192 2.57 21.59 3.97
CA ASP A 192 1.79 22.45 3.07
C ASP A 192 0.38 21.89 2.82
N GLU A 193 -0.64 22.51 3.41
CA GLU A 193 -2.05 22.14 3.22
C GLU A 193 -2.58 22.41 1.81
N ASN A 194 -1.92 23.30 1.06
CA ASN A 194 -2.33 23.73 -0.28
C ASN A 194 -1.46 23.11 -1.39
N HIS A 195 -0.80 21.98 -1.10
CA HIS A 195 0.05 21.30 -2.07
C HIS A 195 -0.66 21.01 -3.40
N SER A 196 0.10 21.04 -4.49
CA SER A 196 -0.43 20.79 -5.85
C SER A 196 -0.51 19.30 -6.22
N ILE A 197 -0.05 18.39 -5.35
CA ILE A 197 -0.06 16.96 -5.63
C ILE A 197 -1.49 16.42 -5.57
N ASN A 198 -1.88 15.68 -6.61
CA ASN A 198 -3.19 15.04 -6.63
C ASN A 198 -3.15 13.77 -5.75
N PRO A 199 -3.90 13.73 -4.62
CA PRO A 199 -3.90 12.60 -3.69
C PRO A 199 -4.42 11.29 -4.32
N GLN A 200 -5.29 11.37 -5.33
CA GLN A 200 -5.78 10.21 -6.07
C GLN A 200 -4.65 9.50 -6.83
N ILE A 201 -3.66 10.24 -7.34
CA ILE A 201 -2.51 9.66 -8.04
C ILE A 201 -1.64 8.89 -7.05
N VAL A 202 -1.32 9.48 -5.89
CA VAL A 202 -0.54 8.81 -4.83
C VAL A 202 -1.26 7.55 -4.35
N PHE A 203 -2.55 7.67 -4.03
CA PHE A 203 -3.38 6.54 -3.62
C PHE A 203 -3.39 5.40 -4.65
N ASN A 204 -3.64 5.72 -5.92
CA ASN A 204 -3.66 4.71 -6.99
C ASN A 204 -2.30 4.03 -7.16
N THR A 205 -1.21 4.78 -7.04
CA THR A 205 0.15 4.24 -7.13
C THR A 205 0.43 3.26 -5.99
N LEU A 206 0.08 3.63 -4.76
CA LEU A 206 0.22 2.75 -3.60
C LEU A 206 -0.66 1.50 -3.73
N LYS A 207 -1.89 1.65 -4.22
CA LYS A 207 -2.79 0.51 -4.49
C LYS A 207 -2.20 -0.45 -5.51
N ILE A 208 -1.67 0.05 -6.63
CA ILE A 208 -1.00 -0.76 -7.64
C ILE A 208 0.21 -1.49 -7.05
N LEU A 209 0.99 -0.83 -6.21
CA LEU A 209 2.15 -1.43 -5.55
C LEU A 209 1.72 -2.59 -4.63
N ILE A 210 0.71 -2.38 -3.79
CA ILE A 210 0.16 -3.43 -2.91
C ILE A 210 -0.36 -4.60 -3.73
N ASP A 211 -1.11 -4.35 -4.79
CA ASP A 211 -1.63 -5.40 -5.68
C ASP A 211 -0.49 -6.17 -6.38
N LYS A 212 0.59 -5.51 -6.75
CA LYS A 212 1.78 -6.16 -7.31
C LYS A 212 2.44 -7.07 -6.29
N GLN A 213 2.69 -6.59 -5.08
CA GLN A 213 3.31 -7.39 -4.02
C GLN A 213 2.44 -8.59 -3.63
N ARG A 214 1.14 -8.41 -3.59
CA ARG A 214 0.19 -9.49 -3.35
C ARG A 214 0.30 -10.62 -4.37
N ARG A 215 0.45 -10.29 -5.65
CA ARG A 215 0.54 -11.30 -6.74
C ARG A 215 1.85 -12.06 -6.79
N ASN A 216 2.85 -11.62 -6.06
CA ASN A 216 4.12 -12.34 -5.94
C ASN A 216 3.90 -13.60 -5.09
N ARG A 217 3.79 -14.76 -5.73
CA ARG A 217 3.64 -16.04 -5.05
C ARG A 217 5.00 -16.67 -4.77
N PHE A 218 5.05 -17.48 -3.73
CA PHE A 218 6.19 -18.33 -3.43
C PHE A 218 5.93 -19.73 -3.99
N ASP A 219 6.99 -20.39 -4.43
CA ASP A 219 6.91 -21.74 -4.98
C ASP A 219 6.93 -22.81 -3.87
N THR A 220 7.16 -22.40 -2.63
CA THR A 220 7.28 -23.26 -1.45
C THR A 220 6.48 -22.70 -0.28
N ASP A 221 6.04 -23.58 0.62
CA ASP A 221 5.32 -23.20 1.84
C ASP A 221 6.26 -22.62 2.93
N GLU A 222 7.56 -22.74 2.75
CA GLU A 222 8.58 -22.21 3.66
C GLU A 222 9.55 -21.30 2.91
N VAL A 223 9.76 -20.09 3.42
CA VAL A 223 10.58 -19.05 2.80
C VAL A 223 11.42 -18.34 3.87
N GLU A 224 12.62 -17.91 3.51
CA GLU A 224 13.41 -17.01 4.35
C GLU A 224 12.69 -15.67 4.51
N LEU A 225 12.65 -15.13 5.74
CA LEU A 225 11.96 -13.87 6.05
C LEU A 225 12.47 -12.70 5.20
N ASP A 226 13.78 -12.59 5.00
CA ASP A 226 14.37 -11.54 4.18
C ASP A 226 13.88 -11.61 2.73
N THR A 227 13.78 -12.82 2.17
CA THR A 227 13.20 -13.06 0.84
C THR A 227 11.72 -12.69 0.79
N ALA A 228 10.97 -12.98 1.85
CA ALA A 228 9.56 -12.61 1.93
C ALA A 228 9.39 -11.08 1.96
N ILE A 229 10.21 -10.39 2.74
CA ILE A 229 10.22 -8.93 2.83
C ILE A 229 10.63 -8.29 1.51
N GLU A 230 11.66 -8.81 0.85
CA GLU A 230 12.08 -8.31 -0.47
C GLU A 230 10.98 -8.44 -1.52
N ARG A 231 10.27 -9.57 -1.53
CA ARG A 231 9.25 -9.86 -2.56
C ARG A 231 7.87 -9.31 -2.27
N LYS A 232 7.47 -9.20 -1.00
CA LYS A 232 6.10 -8.81 -0.58
C LYS A 232 6.06 -7.66 0.43
N GLY A 233 7.20 -7.15 0.89
CA GLY A 233 7.28 -6.03 1.82
C GLY A 233 7.15 -4.69 1.12
N ILE A 234 6.47 -3.75 1.78
CA ILE A 234 6.38 -2.35 1.37
C ILE A 234 6.87 -1.49 2.53
N ARG A 235 7.93 -0.72 2.31
CA ARG A 235 8.47 0.20 3.31
C ARG A 235 7.66 1.49 3.36
N SER A 236 7.48 2.06 4.54
CA SER A 236 6.83 3.37 4.74
C SER A 236 7.53 4.49 3.96
N GLY A 237 8.86 4.45 3.86
CA GLY A 237 9.63 5.38 3.04
C GLY A 237 9.24 5.41 1.55
N THR A 238 8.56 4.36 1.06
CA THR A 238 8.00 4.34 -0.30
C THR A 238 6.93 5.41 -0.48
N VAL A 239 6.13 5.70 0.56
CA VAL A 239 5.12 6.78 0.52
C VAL A 239 5.81 8.13 0.30
N LYS A 240 6.86 8.42 1.09
CA LYS A 240 7.68 9.63 0.95
C LYS A 240 8.30 9.72 -0.44
N THR A 241 8.91 8.65 -0.92
CA THR A 241 9.52 8.59 -2.27
C THR A 241 8.51 8.93 -3.37
N ILE A 242 7.29 8.41 -3.28
CA ILE A 242 6.22 8.70 -4.24
C ILE A 242 5.83 10.19 -4.18
N ILE A 243 5.68 10.74 -2.97
CA ILE A 243 5.36 12.17 -2.79
C ILE A 243 6.49 13.04 -3.35
N ASP A 244 7.76 12.74 -3.04
CA ASP A 244 8.92 13.48 -3.54
C ASP A 244 9.03 13.45 -5.06
N GLN A 245 8.81 12.29 -5.68
CA GLN A 245 8.80 12.16 -7.14
C GLN A 245 7.70 13.01 -7.80
N LEU A 246 6.57 13.17 -7.13
CA LEU A 246 5.47 14.01 -7.61
C LEU A 246 5.68 15.49 -7.28
N SER A 247 6.34 15.82 -6.18
CA SER A 247 6.71 17.17 -5.78
C SER A 247 7.85 17.73 -6.63
N SER A 248 8.91 16.94 -6.83
CA SER A 248 10.09 17.34 -7.60
C SER A 248 9.84 17.48 -9.08
N SER A 249 8.77 16.90 -9.60
CA SER A 249 8.17 17.35 -10.83
C SER A 249 7.29 18.56 -10.47
N ALA A 250 7.88 19.77 -10.32
CA ALA A 250 7.13 21.04 -10.26
C ALA A 250 6.12 20.99 -11.41
N GLN A 251 4.83 20.83 -11.05
CA GLN A 251 3.94 20.20 -12.01
C GLN A 251 3.36 21.31 -12.84
N LEU A 252 3.98 21.54 -13.96
CA LEU A 252 3.30 22.30 -14.99
C LEU A 252 1.88 21.76 -15.12
N THR A 253 0.93 22.62 -14.85
CA THR A 253 -0.49 22.32 -15.06
C THR A 253 -0.72 22.02 -16.55
N LYS A 254 -1.83 21.35 -16.87
CA LYS A 254 -2.23 21.16 -18.27
C LYS A 254 -2.20 22.47 -19.04
N LYS A 255 -2.65 23.59 -18.43
CA LYS A 255 -2.69 24.91 -19.03
C LYS A 255 -1.29 25.43 -19.35
N GLU A 256 -0.34 25.24 -18.43
CA GLU A 256 1.05 25.66 -18.64
C GLU A 256 1.74 24.82 -19.70
N ILE A 257 1.61 23.47 -19.65
CA ILE A 257 2.14 22.59 -20.70
C ILE A 257 1.59 22.97 -22.08
N LEU A 258 0.28 23.19 -22.20
CA LEU A 258 -0.32 23.57 -23.47
C LEU A 258 0.07 24.99 -23.88
N SER A 259 0.30 25.90 -22.93
CA SER A 259 0.83 27.26 -23.21
C SER A 259 2.22 27.16 -23.80
N HIS A 260 3.16 26.46 -23.18
CA HIS A 260 4.51 26.25 -23.74
C HIS A 260 4.46 25.52 -25.07
N ALA A 261 3.65 24.47 -25.20
CA ALA A 261 3.50 23.75 -26.46
C ALA A 261 3.03 24.65 -27.62
N SER A 262 2.14 25.60 -27.35
CA SER A 262 1.63 26.52 -28.38
C SER A 262 2.67 27.50 -28.89
N VAL A 263 3.71 27.77 -28.10
CA VAL A 263 4.83 28.68 -28.50
C VAL A 263 5.94 27.87 -29.16
N ILE A 264 6.25 26.69 -28.65
CA ILE A 264 7.40 25.88 -29.07
C ILE A 264 7.13 25.12 -30.37
N TYR A 265 5.93 24.56 -30.53
CA TYR A 265 5.62 23.62 -31.60
C TYR A 265 4.65 24.21 -32.65
N THR A 266 4.62 23.60 -33.83
CA THR A 266 3.67 23.97 -34.88
C THR A 266 2.22 23.72 -34.45
N ALA A 267 1.25 24.38 -35.09
CA ALA A 267 -0.16 24.18 -34.79
C ALA A 267 -0.61 22.71 -34.91
N LYS A 268 -0.04 21.96 -35.85
CA LYS A 268 -0.32 20.52 -36.02
C LYS A 268 0.21 19.69 -34.86
N GLU A 269 1.43 19.94 -34.44
CA GLU A 269 2.06 19.27 -33.29
C GLU A 269 1.33 19.61 -31.97
N TYR A 270 0.98 20.89 -31.79
CA TYR A 270 0.18 21.35 -30.64
C TYR A 270 -1.16 20.60 -30.53
N LEU A 271 -1.89 20.42 -31.64
CA LEU A 271 -3.14 19.66 -31.62
C LEU A 271 -2.91 18.22 -31.18
N LYS A 272 -1.85 17.61 -31.68
CA LYS A 272 -1.49 16.23 -31.31
C LYS A 272 -1.07 16.10 -29.85
N ILE A 273 -0.32 17.06 -29.32
CA ILE A 273 0.02 17.16 -27.88
C ILE A 273 -1.25 17.25 -27.04
N LYS A 274 -2.22 18.08 -27.47
CA LYS A 274 -3.50 18.22 -26.77
C LYS A 274 -4.33 16.94 -26.76
N GLU A 275 -4.33 16.19 -27.87
CA GLU A 275 -5.00 14.90 -27.99
C GLU A 275 -4.36 13.83 -27.11
N ASP A 276 -3.02 13.75 -27.08
CA ASP A 276 -2.27 12.72 -26.37
C ASP A 276 -2.02 13.05 -24.88
N TYR A 277 -2.37 14.26 -24.42
CA TYR A 277 -2.20 14.67 -23.03
C TYR A 277 -2.85 13.71 -22.00
N PRO A 278 -4.06 13.16 -22.20
CA PRO A 278 -4.63 12.18 -21.27
C PRO A 278 -3.78 10.91 -21.17
N GLN A 279 -3.17 10.47 -22.27
CA GLN A 279 -2.28 9.29 -22.29
C GLN A 279 -0.96 9.60 -21.55
N PHE A 280 -0.41 10.79 -21.72
CA PHE A 280 0.74 11.25 -20.92
C PHE A 280 0.43 11.21 -19.41
N VAL A 281 -0.75 11.72 -19.00
CA VAL A 281 -1.17 11.67 -17.59
C VAL A 281 -1.26 10.24 -17.08
N ALA A 282 -1.77 9.31 -17.91
CA ALA A 282 -1.83 7.89 -17.54
C ALA A 282 -0.43 7.27 -17.34
N TYR A 283 0.51 7.53 -18.24
CA TYR A 283 1.90 7.07 -18.10
C TYR A 283 2.58 7.67 -16.88
N ARG A 284 2.44 8.98 -16.68
CA ARG A 284 3.01 9.70 -15.53
C ARG A 284 2.44 9.20 -14.20
N SER A 285 1.16 8.86 -14.15
CA SER A 285 0.49 8.35 -12.95
C SER A 285 0.91 6.93 -12.61
N ASN A 286 1.55 6.21 -13.52
CA ASN A 286 2.09 4.88 -13.29
C ASN A 286 3.57 4.98 -12.89
N LEU A 287 3.82 5.36 -11.63
CA LEU A 287 5.18 5.53 -11.08
C LEU A 287 6.00 4.22 -11.04
N THR A 288 5.39 3.08 -11.31
CA THR A 288 6.09 1.79 -11.47
C THR A 288 6.45 1.52 -12.93
N ASP A 289 6.08 2.38 -13.85
CA ASP A 289 6.41 2.25 -15.27
C ASP A 289 7.87 2.64 -15.51
N LYS A 290 8.72 1.60 -15.57
CA LYS A 290 10.15 1.75 -15.86
C LYS A 290 10.39 2.47 -17.19
N ALA A 291 9.53 2.24 -18.20
CA ALA A 291 9.68 2.86 -19.50
C ALA A 291 9.48 4.39 -19.42
N PHE A 292 8.55 4.89 -18.59
CA PHE A 292 8.37 6.31 -18.39
C PHE A 292 9.55 6.95 -17.64
N ALA A 293 10.05 6.28 -16.60
CA ALA A 293 11.24 6.73 -15.86
C ALA A 293 12.48 6.78 -16.77
N ASP A 294 12.69 5.75 -17.57
CA ASP A 294 13.80 5.69 -18.56
C ASP A 294 13.65 6.79 -19.63
N ALA A 295 12.44 7.03 -20.13
CA ALA A 295 12.18 8.11 -21.08
C ALA A 295 12.49 9.51 -20.48
N LYS A 296 12.05 9.78 -19.25
CA LYS A 296 12.36 11.04 -18.55
C LYS A 296 13.88 11.21 -18.38
N LYS A 297 14.60 10.15 -18.03
CA LYS A 297 16.06 10.15 -17.89
C LYS A 297 16.75 10.49 -19.21
N ILE A 298 16.36 9.84 -20.31
CA ILE A 298 16.91 10.09 -21.65
C ILE A 298 16.69 11.55 -22.08
N VAL A 299 15.50 12.09 -21.83
CA VAL A 299 15.17 13.49 -22.12
C VAL A 299 16.03 14.44 -21.28
N THR A 300 16.20 14.17 -19.98
CA THR A 300 17.04 14.98 -19.09
C THR A 300 18.52 15.00 -19.55
N GLU A 301 19.07 13.83 -19.85
CA GLU A 301 20.46 13.72 -20.35
C GLU A 301 20.67 14.46 -21.67
N GLU A 302 19.67 14.49 -22.55
CA GLU A 302 19.74 15.21 -23.82
C GLU A 302 19.58 16.72 -23.60
N TYR A 303 18.73 17.14 -22.68
CA TYR A 303 18.58 18.53 -22.28
C TYR A 303 19.89 19.11 -21.71
N GLU A 304 20.55 18.41 -20.78
CA GLU A 304 21.83 18.81 -20.21
C GLU A 304 22.93 19.03 -21.25
N LYS A 305 22.96 18.19 -22.30
CA LYS A 305 23.93 18.35 -23.41
C LYS A 305 23.66 19.59 -24.25
N LEU A 306 22.39 19.91 -24.50
CA LEU A 306 22.01 21.00 -25.38
C LEU A 306 22.03 22.36 -24.69
N THR A 307 21.85 22.43 -23.37
CA THR A 307 22.00 23.68 -22.60
C THR A 307 23.42 24.25 -22.64
N ALA A 308 24.42 23.42 -22.93
CA ALA A 308 25.79 23.88 -23.14
C ALA A 308 26.03 24.54 -24.52
N ILE A 309 25.08 24.45 -25.45
CA ILE A 309 25.23 24.82 -26.86
C ILE A 309 24.26 25.93 -27.27
N TYR A 310 23.06 25.94 -26.71
CA TYR A 310 21.98 26.81 -27.10
C TYR A 310 21.50 27.68 -25.93
N ASP A 311 21.14 28.95 -26.22
CA ASP A 311 20.66 29.91 -25.22
C ASP A 311 19.13 29.95 -25.11
N SER A 312 18.41 29.48 -26.15
CA SER A 312 16.95 29.54 -26.21
C SER A 312 16.33 28.23 -25.71
N LEU A 313 15.56 28.28 -24.62
CA LEU A 313 14.84 27.11 -24.06
C LEU A 313 13.86 26.50 -25.09
N ASP A 314 13.20 27.32 -25.91
CA ASP A 314 12.27 26.86 -26.95
C ASP A 314 12.99 26.08 -28.05
N GLU A 315 14.19 26.54 -28.42
CA GLU A 315 15.03 25.85 -29.40
C GLU A 315 15.57 24.52 -28.84
N ILE A 316 16.05 24.57 -27.59
CA ILE A 316 16.48 23.37 -26.86
C ILE A 316 15.33 22.36 -26.79
N ALA A 317 14.10 22.77 -26.45
CA ALA A 317 12.95 21.87 -26.35
C ALA A 317 12.65 21.16 -27.67
N ARG A 318 12.70 21.90 -28.81
CA ARG A 318 12.51 21.28 -30.13
C ARG A 318 13.60 20.26 -30.46
N MET A 319 14.85 20.61 -30.18
CA MET A 319 16.00 19.73 -30.45
C MET A 319 16.02 18.50 -29.57
N VAL A 320 15.74 18.64 -28.26
CA VAL A 320 15.63 17.53 -27.32
C VAL A 320 14.56 16.52 -27.79
N ALA A 321 13.35 17.00 -28.06
CA ALA A 321 12.26 16.12 -28.50
C ALA A 321 12.61 15.37 -29.77
N LYS A 322 13.20 16.06 -30.78
CA LYS A 322 13.64 15.46 -32.03
C LYS A 322 14.75 14.44 -31.83
N ASN A 323 15.75 14.74 -31.00
CA ASN A 323 16.88 13.84 -30.76
C ASN A 323 16.46 12.61 -29.94
N CYS A 324 15.40 12.72 -29.13
CA CYS A 324 14.87 11.63 -28.31
C CYS A 324 13.89 10.72 -29.05
N GLU A 325 13.30 11.16 -30.18
CA GLU A 325 12.29 10.39 -30.92
C GLU A 325 12.77 8.97 -31.25
N ASN A 326 13.99 8.80 -31.75
CA ASN A 326 14.55 7.50 -32.07
C ASN A 326 15.11 6.74 -30.83
N LYS A 327 15.32 7.43 -29.72
CA LYS A 327 15.88 6.82 -28.47
C LYS A 327 14.78 6.29 -27.56
N ILE A 328 13.52 6.72 -27.77
CA ILE A 328 12.36 6.36 -26.94
C ILE A 328 11.26 5.76 -27.85
N PRO A 329 11.46 4.54 -28.35
CA PRO A 329 10.57 3.96 -29.37
C PRO A 329 9.18 3.57 -28.87
N TYR A 330 8.94 3.61 -27.56
CA TYR A 330 7.68 3.21 -26.94
C TYR A 330 6.65 4.35 -26.82
N TYR A 331 7.05 5.59 -27.07
CA TYR A 331 6.19 6.77 -26.97
C TYR A 331 6.07 7.50 -28.30
N SER A 332 4.89 8.06 -28.56
CA SER A 332 4.71 8.96 -29.70
C SER A 332 5.56 10.23 -29.52
N LEU A 333 5.89 10.90 -30.62
CA LEU A 333 6.62 12.16 -30.57
C LEU A 333 5.92 13.19 -29.70
N SER A 334 4.59 13.27 -29.72
CA SER A 334 3.80 14.18 -28.88
C SER A 334 3.97 13.91 -27.39
N ILE A 335 4.05 12.65 -26.96
CA ILE A 335 4.35 12.27 -25.57
C ILE A 335 5.77 12.71 -25.21
N ILE A 336 6.73 12.47 -26.09
CA ILE A 336 8.14 12.90 -25.88
C ILE A 336 8.20 14.44 -25.76
N GLN A 337 7.47 15.16 -26.59
CA GLN A 337 7.35 16.63 -26.54
C GLN A 337 6.77 17.10 -25.19
N ILE A 338 5.75 16.43 -24.66
CA ILE A 338 5.19 16.76 -23.34
C ILE A 338 6.22 16.49 -22.24
N ILE A 339 6.90 15.32 -22.27
CA ILE A 339 7.97 15.00 -21.31
C ILE A 339 9.07 16.07 -21.36
N THR A 340 9.45 16.50 -22.56
CA THR A 340 10.47 17.53 -22.78
C THR A 340 10.05 18.86 -22.16
N ILE A 341 8.82 19.32 -22.39
CA ILE A 341 8.30 20.53 -21.75
C ILE A 341 8.38 20.41 -20.23
N VAL A 342 7.93 19.29 -19.69
CA VAL A 342 7.96 19.04 -18.23
C VAL A 342 9.40 19.05 -17.69
N VAL A 343 10.37 18.48 -18.39
CA VAL A 343 11.78 18.47 -17.93
C VAL A 343 12.42 19.85 -17.98
N ILE A 344 12.08 20.66 -18.99
CA ILE A 344 12.75 21.96 -19.22
C ILE A 344 12.16 23.10 -18.39
N TYR A 345 10.84 23.09 -18.15
CA TYR A 345 10.13 24.19 -17.52
C TYR A 345 9.60 23.90 -16.10
N SER A 346 9.88 22.68 -15.52
CA SER A 346 9.51 22.35 -14.13
C SER A 346 10.60 22.66 -13.07
#